data_98044fc4850ab6f0d164a1d1690c21f3
#
_entry.id   98044fc4850ab6f0d164a1d1690c21f3
#
_cell.length_a   1.000
_cell.length_b   1.000
_cell.length_c   1.000
_cell.angle_alpha   90.00
_cell.angle_beta   90.00
_cell.angle_gamma   90.00
#
_symmetry.space_group_name_H-M   'P 1'
#
loop_
_entity.id
_entity.type
_entity.pdbx_description
1 polymer ?
#
loop_
_entity_poly.entity_id
_entity_poly.type
_entity_poly.pdbx_seq_one_letter_code
_entity_poly.pdbx_strand_id
1 'polypeptide(L)'
;PQAIHIDNRMQGWGRGMLDPDGVVDRRLRAVRHTEPPYATAYPELARYWEGTPRVPRGNVVSGNLFYRVGRILSGSPAWADWSNNWITVADPGFVNPEKPLQGFVPDAAIYRMIDRFTPIPFERIGCSLPPLTE
;
A
#
# COMPACT_ATOMS: atom_id res chain seq x y z
N PRO A 1 -12.01 13.33 1.09
CA PRO A 1 -10.74 12.60 1.04
C PRO A 1 -10.99 11.10 1.10
N GLN A 2 -10.12 10.32 0.45
CA GLN A 2 -10.11 8.87 0.45
C GLN A 2 -8.81 8.38 1.10
N ALA A 3 -8.86 7.21 1.76
CA ALA A 3 -7.68 6.64 2.41
C ALA A 3 -6.77 5.93 1.40
N ILE A 4 -7.36 5.13 0.52
CA ILE A 4 -6.63 4.30 -0.45
C ILE A 4 -7.18 4.53 -1.85
N HIS A 5 -6.28 4.64 -2.82
CA HIS A 5 -6.61 4.66 -4.24
C HIS A 5 -5.85 3.55 -4.95
N ILE A 6 -6.58 2.65 -5.61
CA ILE A 6 -6.00 1.64 -6.49
C ILE A 6 -6.29 2.07 -7.92
N ASP A 7 -5.23 2.42 -8.62
CA ASP A 7 -5.29 2.98 -9.97
C ASP A 7 -5.34 1.85 -11.02
N ASN A 8 -6.27 1.95 -11.95
CA ASN A 8 -6.43 1.04 -13.09
C ASN A 8 -6.11 1.72 -14.43
N ARG A 9 -5.18 2.68 -14.44
CA ARG A 9 -4.82 3.49 -15.62
C ARG A 9 -4.56 2.70 -16.89
N MET A 10 -4.13 1.45 -16.76
CA MET A 10 -3.88 0.56 -17.91
C MET A 10 -5.17 0.08 -18.61
N GLN A 11 -6.34 0.29 -18.00
CA GLN A 11 -7.64 0.12 -18.66
C GLN A 11 -8.20 1.43 -19.22
N GLY A 12 -7.61 2.56 -18.85
CA GLY A 12 -7.97 3.90 -19.27
C GLY A 12 -6.90 4.57 -20.14
N TRP A 13 -6.47 5.75 -19.74
CA TRP A 13 -5.53 6.59 -20.49
C TRP A 13 -4.15 5.96 -20.71
N GLY A 14 -3.72 5.06 -19.83
CA GLY A 14 -2.44 4.34 -19.98
C GLY A 14 -2.52 3.08 -20.83
N ARG A 15 -3.66 2.80 -21.49
CA ARG A 15 -3.91 1.54 -22.19
C ARG A 15 -2.81 1.18 -23.20
N GLY A 16 -2.35 2.15 -23.98
CA GLY A 16 -1.31 1.94 -25.01
C GLY A 16 0.07 1.63 -24.44
N MET A 17 0.31 1.83 -23.15
CA MET A 17 1.59 1.50 -22.51
C MET A 17 1.89 0.00 -22.52
N LEU A 18 0.84 -0.84 -22.56
CA LEU A 18 0.90 -2.30 -22.57
C LEU A 18 0.68 -2.91 -23.97
N ASP A 19 0.59 -2.10 -25.00
CA ASP A 19 0.52 -2.63 -26.37
C ASP A 19 1.91 -3.15 -26.81
N PRO A 20 1.98 -4.01 -27.83
CA PRO A 20 3.25 -4.40 -28.44
C PRO A 20 4.08 -3.15 -28.77
N ASP A 21 5.35 -3.16 -28.41
CA ASP A 21 6.26 -2.01 -28.49
C ASP A 21 5.85 -0.77 -27.67
N GLY A 22 4.88 -0.90 -26.78
CA GLY A 22 4.54 0.08 -25.78
C GLY A 22 5.68 0.29 -24.77
N VAL A 23 5.58 1.33 -23.93
CA VAL A 23 6.67 1.70 -23.00
C VAL A 23 7.01 0.57 -22.03
N VAL A 24 6.00 -0.17 -21.55
CA VAL A 24 6.20 -1.29 -20.61
C VAL A 24 6.92 -2.44 -21.31
N ASP A 25 6.44 -2.85 -22.50
CA ASP A 25 7.04 -3.93 -23.27
C ASP A 25 8.52 -3.65 -23.61
N ARG A 26 8.82 -2.45 -24.12
CA ARG A 26 10.22 -2.07 -24.39
C ARG A 26 11.11 -2.12 -23.16
N ARG A 27 10.62 -1.66 -22.00
CA ARG A 27 11.40 -1.66 -20.75
C ARG A 27 11.62 -3.06 -20.21
N LEU A 28 10.59 -3.92 -20.23
CA LEU A 28 10.72 -5.32 -19.82
C LEU A 28 11.72 -6.08 -20.68
N ARG A 29 11.69 -5.87 -22.00
CA ARG A 29 12.69 -6.45 -22.93
C ARG A 29 14.09 -5.91 -22.68
N ALA A 30 14.24 -4.62 -22.41
CA ALA A 30 15.53 -3.99 -22.15
C ALA A 30 16.24 -4.58 -20.93
N VAL A 31 15.50 -4.97 -19.89
CA VAL A 31 16.06 -5.62 -18.69
C VAL A 31 16.09 -7.15 -18.78
N ARG A 32 15.68 -7.72 -19.92
CA ARG A 32 15.57 -9.18 -20.12
C ARG A 32 14.84 -9.85 -18.96
N HIS A 33 13.64 -9.35 -18.64
CA HIS A 33 12.89 -9.74 -17.43
C HIS A 33 12.62 -11.25 -17.29
N THR A 34 12.68 -12.01 -18.40
CA THR A 34 12.52 -13.47 -18.44
C THR A 34 13.81 -14.26 -18.18
N GLU A 35 14.93 -13.58 -17.99
CA GLU A 35 16.27 -14.17 -17.78
C GLU A 35 16.84 -13.76 -16.42
N PRO A 36 17.79 -14.55 -15.85
CA PRO A 36 18.56 -14.08 -14.68
C PRO A 36 19.36 -12.81 -15.01
N PRO A 37 19.53 -11.91 -14.02
CA PRO A 37 19.14 -12.08 -12.60
C PRO A 37 17.67 -11.74 -12.32
N TYR A 38 16.96 -11.07 -13.25
CA TYR A 38 15.60 -10.57 -13.00
C TYR A 38 14.59 -11.70 -12.79
N ALA A 39 14.58 -12.72 -13.64
CA ALA A 39 13.66 -13.85 -13.51
C ALA A 39 13.84 -14.62 -12.17
N THR A 40 15.07 -14.63 -11.64
CA THR A 40 15.37 -15.28 -10.35
C THR A 40 14.93 -14.40 -9.17
N ALA A 41 15.24 -13.11 -9.23
CA ALA A 41 14.92 -12.17 -8.17
C ALA A 41 13.42 -11.81 -8.12
N TYR A 42 12.76 -11.78 -9.28
CA TYR A 42 11.38 -11.33 -9.45
C TYR A 42 10.59 -12.29 -10.36
N PRO A 43 10.26 -13.50 -9.91
CA PRO A 43 9.62 -14.52 -10.75
C PRO A 43 8.26 -14.07 -11.32
N GLU A 44 7.51 -13.24 -10.58
CA GLU A 44 6.26 -12.67 -11.09
C GLU A 44 6.46 -11.68 -12.24
N LEU A 45 7.62 -11.01 -12.28
CA LEU A 45 7.98 -10.13 -13.38
C LEU A 45 8.27 -10.93 -14.65
N ALA A 46 8.90 -12.09 -14.53
CA ALA A 46 9.16 -12.98 -15.67
C ALA A 46 7.86 -13.42 -16.35
N ARG A 47 6.78 -13.55 -15.58
CA ARG A 47 5.45 -13.94 -16.04
C ARG A 47 4.50 -12.75 -16.22
N TYR A 48 5.02 -11.54 -16.34
CA TYR A 48 4.21 -10.31 -16.37
C TYR A 48 3.06 -10.34 -17.38
N TRP A 49 3.29 -10.92 -18.58
CA TRP A 49 2.31 -10.98 -19.65
C TRP A 49 1.27 -12.09 -19.50
N GLU A 50 1.46 -13.01 -18.53
CA GLU A 50 0.49 -14.05 -18.25
C GLU A 50 -0.74 -13.47 -17.51
N GLY A 51 -1.92 -13.95 -17.85
CA GLY A 51 -3.16 -13.52 -17.19
C GLY A 51 -3.65 -12.15 -17.64
N THR A 52 -3.87 -11.22 -16.71
CA THR A 52 -4.51 -9.92 -16.97
C THR A 52 -3.59 -8.74 -16.63
N PRO A 53 -2.56 -8.43 -17.43
CA PRO A 53 -1.58 -7.40 -17.10
C PRO A 53 -2.17 -5.97 -17.01
N ARG A 54 -3.39 -5.77 -17.55
CA ARG A 54 -4.10 -4.47 -17.49
C ARG A 54 -4.90 -4.27 -16.20
N VAL A 55 -5.03 -5.30 -15.38
CA VAL A 55 -5.79 -5.24 -14.12
C VAL A 55 -4.81 -5.11 -12.96
N PRO A 56 -5.03 -4.16 -12.02
CA PRO A 56 -4.23 -4.09 -10.78
C PRO A 56 -4.29 -5.41 -10.03
N ARG A 57 -3.13 -5.92 -9.60
CA ARG A 57 -3.01 -7.18 -8.87
C ARG A 57 -1.84 -7.14 -7.90
N GLY A 58 -1.83 -8.07 -6.94
CA GLY A 58 -0.76 -8.17 -5.95
C GLY A 58 -0.76 -7.06 -4.90
N ASN A 59 -1.83 -6.24 -4.84
CA ASN A 59 -1.97 -5.26 -3.77
C ASN A 59 -2.49 -5.96 -2.51
N VAL A 60 -1.89 -5.65 -1.38
CA VAL A 60 -2.35 -6.14 -0.07
C VAL A 60 -2.68 -4.94 0.80
N VAL A 61 -3.87 -4.94 1.38
CA VAL A 61 -4.32 -3.94 2.34
C VAL A 61 -4.64 -4.67 3.64
N SER A 62 -3.69 -4.67 4.57
CA SER A 62 -3.78 -5.44 5.80
C SER A 62 -3.21 -4.69 6.99
N GLY A 63 -3.77 -4.93 8.19
CA GLY A 63 -3.27 -4.39 9.44
C GLY A 63 -3.52 -2.87 9.60
N ASN A 64 -4.51 -2.31 8.91
CA ASN A 64 -4.76 -0.86 8.94
C ASN A 64 -5.94 -0.51 9.87
N LEU A 65 -5.78 0.61 10.59
CA LEU A 65 -6.87 1.30 11.24
C LEU A 65 -7.41 2.40 10.32
N PHE A 66 -8.69 2.33 9.97
CA PHE A 66 -9.42 3.39 9.27
C PHE A 66 -10.34 4.11 10.27
N TYR A 67 -9.83 5.18 10.86
CA TYR A 67 -10.56 5.95 11.87
C TYR A 67 -11.20 7.20 11.26
N ARG A 68 -12.54 7.29 11.33
CA ARG A 68 -13.35 8.40 10.81
C ARG A 68 -13.07 8.72 9.33
N VAL A 69 -12.81 7.69 8.53
CA VAL A 69 -12.57 7.83 7.10
C VAL A 69 -13.90 7.77 6.36
N GLY A 70 -14.24 8.82 5.62
CA GLY A 70 -15.51 8.90 4.88
C GLY A 70 -15.54 7.97 3.66
N ARG A 71 -14.41 7.80 2.97
CA ARG A 71 -14.26 6.87 1.85
C ARG A 71 -12.94 6.11 1.98
N ILE A 72 -13.04 4.81 2.18
CA ILE A 72 -11.83 4.00 2.41
C ILE A 72 -11.12 3.72 1.10
N LEU A 73 -11.85 3.27 0.07
CA LEU A 73 -11.28 2.87 -1.21
C LEU A 73 -11.85 3.66 -2.37
N SER A 74 -10.98 4.06 -3.29
CA SER A 74 -11.30 4.42 -4.67
C SER A 74 -10.65 3.41 -5.59
N GLY A 75 -11.44 2.79 -6.45
CA GLY A 75 -11.09 1.64 -7.26
C GLY A 75 -11.98 0.45 -6.92
N SER A 76 -11.63 -0.75 -7.39
CA SER A 76 -12.35 -1.97 -7.07
C SER A 76 -11.73 -2.69 -5.87
N PRO A 77 -12.53 -3.17 -4.91
CA PRO A 77 -12.03 -4.01 -3.83
C PRO A 77 -11.43 -5.33 -4.34
N ALA A 78 -11.86 -5.81 -5.52
CA ALA A 78 -11.29 -7.01 -6.14
C ALA A 78 -9.85 -6.85 -6.64
N TRP A 79 -9.28 -5.65 -6.57
CA TRP A 79 -7.89 -5.39 -6.97
C TRP A 79 -6.90 -5.46 -5.81
N ALA A 80 -7.35 -5.83 -4.62
CA ALA A 80 -6.50 -6.01 -3.46
C ALA A 80 -7.02 -7.14 -2.56
N ASP A 81 -6.10 -7.80 -1.88
CA ASP A 81 -6.41 -8.70 -0.77
C ASP A 81 -6.60 -7.88 0.50
N TRP A 82 -7.80 -7.94 1.04
CA TRP A 82 -8.20 -7.20 2.24
C TRP A 82 -8.24 -8.13 3.44
N SER A 83 -7.44 -7.86 4.45
CA SER A 83 -7.42 -8.66 5.66
C SER A 83 -7.03 -7.85 6.89
N ASN A 84 -7.50 -8.27 8.06
CA ASN A 84 -7.02 -7.75 9.33
C ASN A 84 -7.06 -6.20 9.43
N ASN A 85 -8.08 -5.57 8.83
CA ASN A 85 -8.28 -4.12 8.89
C ASN A 85 -9.43 -3.79 9.84
N TRP A 86 -9.31 -2.70 10.56
CA TRP A 86 -10.36 -2.21 11.43
C TRP A 86 -10.88 -0.84 10.96
N ILE A 87 -12.20 -0.78 10.72
CA ILE A 87 -12.90 0.43 10.32
C ILE A 87 -13.76 0.89 11.51
N THR A 88 -13.55 2.10 11.99
CA THR A 88 -14.29 2.61 13.15
C THR A 88 -14.47 4.12 13.10
N VAL A 89 -15.55 4.59 13.70
CA VAL A 89 -15.77 6.01 14.05
C VAL A 89 -15.62 6.26 15.55
N ALA A 90 -15.64 5.19 16.35
CA ALA A 90 -15.37 5.25 17.76
C ALA A 90 -13.86 5.40 18.02
N ASP A 91 -13.50 5.99 19.15
CA ASP A 91 -12.10 6.14 19.55
C ASP A 91 -11.44 4.75 19.67
N PRO A 92 -10.36 4.48 18.94
CA PRO A 92 -9.66 3.20 19.01
C PRO A 92 -8.78 3.05 20.26
N GLY A 93 -8.74 4.06 21.13
CA GLY A 93 -7.93 4.11 22.33
C GLY A 93 -6.69 5.00 22.18
N PHE A 94 -6.82 6.16 21.57
CA PHE A 94 -5.72 7.12 21.49
C PHE A 94 -5.34 7.65 22.90
N VAL A 95 -4.04 7.89 23.09
CA VAL A 95 -3.56 8.65 24.27
C VAL A 95 -4.17 10.05 24.27
N ASN A 96 -4.24 10.68 23.11
CA ASN A 96 -4.91 11.96 22.91
C ASN A 96 -5.62 11.94 21.54
N PRO A 97 -6.98 11.91 21.52
CA PRO A 97 -7.75 11.89 20.27
C PRO A 97 -7.52 13.10 19.35
N GLU A 98 -7.12 14.24 19.90
CA GLU A 98 -6.78 15.45 19.12
C GLU A 98 -5.37 15.38 18.51
N LYS A 99 -4.53 14.50 19.04
CA LYS A 99 -3.15 14.27 18.60
C LYS A 99 -2.87 12.78 18.40
N PRO A 100 -3.50 12.13 17.40
CA PRO A 100 -3.46 10.67 17.24
C PRO A 100 -2.05 10.10 17.06
N LEU A 101 -1.08 10.92 16.61
CA LEU A 101 0.33 10.53 16.50
C LEU A 101 1.05 10.37 17.84
N GLN A 102 0.39 10.68 18.97
CA GLN A 102 0.90 10.35 20.30
C GLN A 102 0.71 8.87 20.68
N GLY A 103 0.06 8.10 19.80
CA GLY A 103 -0.11 6.66 19.96
C GLY A 103 -1.37 6.28 20.73
N PHE A 104 -1.35 5.07 21.30
CA PHE A 104 -2.50 4.43 21.92
C PHE A 104 -2.22 4.12 23.39
N VAL A 105 -3.27 4.14 24.22
CA VAL A 105 -3.17 3.68 25.60
C VAL A 105 -2.86 2.17 25.65
N PRO A 106 -2.26 1.64 26.73
CA PRO A 106 -1.79 0.24 26.78
C PRO A 106 -2.87 -0.83 26.55
N ASP A 107 -4.13 -0.54 26.90
CA ASP A 107 -5.28 -1.44 26.75
C ASP A 107 -6.21 -1.05 25.60
N ALA A 108 -5.72 -0.24 24.67
CA ALA A 108 -6.50 0.27 23.55
C ALA A 108 -7.19 -0.84 22.74
N ALA A 109 -8.39 -0.54 22.24
CA ALA A 109 -9.17 -1.49 21.46
C ALA A 109 -8.43 -1.99 20.21
N ILE A 110 -7.57 -1.16 19.62
CA ILE A 110 -6.79 -1.50 18.43
C ILE A 110 -5.98 -2.80 18.58
N TYR A 111 -5.43 -3.10 19.79
CA TYR A 111 -4.65 -4.31 20.05
C TYR A 111 -5.47 -5.60 20.02
N ARG A 112 -6.80 -5.49 20.13
CA ARG A 112 -7.73 -6.63 20.04
C ARG A 112 -8.38 -6.72 18.66
N MET A 113 -8.48 -5.59 17.96
CA MET A 113 -9.21 -5.49 16.70
C MET A 113 -8.33 -5.77 15.49
N ILE A 114 -7.02 -5.55 15.61
CA ILE A 114 -6.04 -5.84 14.55
C ILE A 114 -5.04 -6.86 15.12
N ASP A 115 -5.06 -8.07 14.55
CA ASP A 115 -4.14 -9.12 14.97
C ASP A 115 -2.69 -8.68 14.79
N ARG A 116 -1.86 -8.93 15.80
CA ARG A 116 -0.43 -8.59 15.83
C ARG A 116 -0.15 -7.11 15.55
N PHE A 117 -1.07 -6.23 15.91
CA PHE A 117 -0.82 -4.80 15.78
C PHE A 117 0.41 -4.39 16.60
N THR A 118 1.37 -3.76 15.91
CA THR A 118 2.57 -3.22 16.55
C THR A 118 2.47 -1.70 16.60
N PRO A 119 2.64 -1.07 17.76
CA PRO A 119 2.63 0.38 17.88
C PRO A 119 3.65 1.04 16.95
N ILE A 120 3.23 2.09 16.27
CA ILE A 120 4.11 2.88 15.42
C ILE A 120 4.95 3.80 16.33
N PRO A 121 6.28 3.71 16.33
CA PRO A 121 7.14 4.53 17.16
C PRO A 121 7.26 5.95 16.56
N PHE A 122 6.20 6.74 16.66
CA PHE A 122 6.12 8.07 16.03
C PHE A 122 7.26 9.00 16.45
N GLU A 123 7.76 8.85 17.67
CA GLU A 123 8.90 9.60 18.20
C GLU A 123 10.22 9.29 17.51
N ARG A 124 10.27 8.20 16.75
CA ARG A 124 11.45 7.74 15.98
C ARG A 124 11.30 7.95 14.49
N ILE A 125 10.17 8.49 14.04
CA ILE A 125 9.89 8.75 12.62
C ILE A 125 10.26 10.20 12.31
N GLY A 126 11.08 10.38 11.30
CA GLY A 126 11.51 11.69 10.80
C GLY A 126 13.01 11.74 10.53
N CYS A 127 13.44 12.87 9.99
CA CYS A 127 14.87 13.15 9.79
C CYS A 127 15.44 13.74 11.09
N SER A 128 16.37 13.03 11.72
CA SER A 128 17.24 13.62 12.75
C SER A 128 18.30 14.46 12.05
N LEU A 129 18.03 15.74 11.85
CA LEU A 129 19.07 16.66 11.45
C LEU A 129 20.00 16.87 12.67
N PRO A 130 21.33 16.78 12.51
CA PRO A 130 22.22 17.22 13.56
C PRO A 130 21.95 18.69 13.88
N PRO A 131 22.09 19.14 15.15
CA PRO A 131 21.93 20.54 15.48
C PRO A 131 22.87 21.36 14.61
N LEU A 132 22.33 22.44 14.01
CA LEU A 132 23.16 23.42 13.31
C LEU A 132 24.16 23.96 14.33
N THR A 133 25.42 23.64 14.17
CA THR A 133 26.50 24.28 14.91
C THR A 133 26.59 25.71 14.40
N GLU A 134 26.33 26.70 15.29
CA GLU A 134 26.57 28.11 15.05
C GLU A 134 28.08 28.39 14.87
#